data_de757d8bbe05a0af51e09c6fc1ba19f2
#
_entry.id   de757d8bbe05a0af51e09c6fc1ba19f2
#
_cell.length_a   1.000
_cell.length_b   1.000
_cell.length_c   1.000
_cell.angle_alpha   90.00
_cell.angle_beta   90.00
_cell.angle_gamma   90.00
#
_symmetry.space_group_name_H-M   'P 1'
#
loop_
_entity.id
_entity.type
_entity.pdbx_description
1 polymer ?
#
loop_
_entity_poly.entity_id
_entity_poly.type
_entity_poly.pdbx_seq_one_letter_code
_entity_poly.pdbx_strand_id
1 'polypeptide(L)'
;MTNQLRWLALYKKAIRNYIIKNGKPDLVHVHVPFKAGILGLWIKRNYKIPYLVTEHWGIYNNLIEDNYVSRGIAFKRYTKKIFQQASQFISVSDYLAKGVNRLVGKKEYEVIPNTVNTDLFFYKEKENSSLRFIHVSNMVPLKNAEGILRSFKKFIQQYGNVELIMIGDKGSVIRNYAKSLDFPIGALRFLGEIPYTQVAAEMQKADCLILFSDIENSPCVIGEALCCGLPVITTNIGGIPELVDQSNAIMIEPKDEESLTQAMHEMIEGINKYDRKKIAENAIGKFSYSVIGKQINVVYGEVLASLKQ
;
A
#
# COMPACT_ATOMS: atom_id res chain seq x y z
N MET A 1 -1.64 -27.83 23.57
CA MET A 1 -1.87 -26.36 23.46
C MET A 1 -1.69 -25.99 21.99
N THR A 2 -2.69 -25.40 21.34
CA THR A 2 -2.59 -25.01 19.94
C THR A 2 -1.56 -23.90 19.76
N ASN A 3 -0.93 -23.79 18.57
CA ASN A 3 0.05 -22.72 18.28
C ASN A 3 -0.48 -21.30 18.57
N GLN A 4 -1.79 -21.10 18.41
CA GLN A 4 -2.44 -19.81 18.72
C GLN A 4 -2.46 -19.49 20.23
N LEU A 5 -2.68 -20.48 21.08
CA LEU A 5 -2.67 -20.29 22.55
C LEU A 5 -1.25 -20.02 23.07
N ARG A 6 -0.23 -20.70 22.49
CA ARG A 6 1.18 -20.43 22.80
C ARG A 6 1.59 -19.02 22.42
N TRP A 7 1.21 -18.57 21.20
CA TRP A 7 1.44 -17.22 20.74
C TRP A 7 0.83 -16.19 21.72
N LEU A 8 -0.45 -16.34 22.06
CA LEU A 8 -1.15 -15.41 22.93
C LEU A 8 -0.51 -15.36 24.34
N ALA A 9 -0.10 -16.49 24.89
CA ALA A 9 0.56 -16.56 26.20
C ALA A 9 1.92 -15.84 26.18
N LEU A 10 2.70 -16.04 25.11
CA LEU A 10 4.00 -15.42 24.93
C LEU A 10 3.89 -13.88 24.87
N TYR A 11 2.99 -13.37 24.03
CA TYR A 11 2.80 -11.92 23.90
C TYR A 11 2.23 -11.29 25.19
N LYS A 12 1.30 -11.94 25.86
CA LYS A 12 0.83 -11.48 27.18
C LYS A 12 1.94 -11.41 28.21
N LYS A 13 2.85 -12.39 28.23
CA LYS A 13 4.03 -12.38 29.11
C LYS A 13 4.95 -11.21 28.76
N ALA A 14 5.24 -10.99 27.47
CA ALA A 14 6.09 -9.89 27.00
C ALA A 14 5.48 -8.51 27.39
N ILE A 15 4.17 -8.33 27.19
CA ILE A 15 3.47 -7.09 27.56
C ILE A 15 3.50 -6.87 29.09
N ARG A 16 3.28 -7.90 29.90
CA ARG A 16 3.39 -7.80 31.37
C ARG A 16 4.80 -7.35 31.78
N ASN A 17 5.83 -7.99 31.23
CA ASN A 17 7.22 -7.63 31.51
C ASN A 17 7.54 -6.19 31.10
N TYR A 18 7.03 -5.75 29.94
CA TYR A 18 7.16 -4.36 29.52
C TYR A 18 6.53 -3.39 30.52
N ILE A 19 5.30 -3.66 30.94
CA ILE A 19 4.57 -2.80 31.89
C ILE A 19 5.27 -2.76 33.25
N ILE A 20 5.78 -3.88 33.73
CA ILE A 20 6.53 -3.97 34.99
C ILE A 20 7.80 -3.10 34.90
N LYS A 21 8.51 -3.18 33.77
CA LYS A 21 9.80 -2.51 33.60
C LYS A 21 9.67 -1.01 33.30
N ASN A 22 8.67 -0.61 32.51
CA ASN A 22 8.59 0.74 31.94
C ASN A 22 7.35 1.54 32.40
N GLY A 23 6.47 0.92 33.22
CA GLY A 23 5.19 1.52 33.58
C GLY A 23 4.09 1.25 32.53
N LYS A 24 2.87 1.65 32.87
CA LYS A 24 1.72 1.54 31.98
C LYS A 24 1.80 2.62 30.89
N PRO A 25 1.69 2.26 29.59
CA PRO A 25 1.49 3.27 28.56
C PRO A 25 0.10 3.90 28.66
N ASP A 26 -0.05 5.14 28.21
CA ASP A 26 -1.34 5.85 28.20
C ASP A 26 -2.29 5.31 27.14
N LEU A 27 -1.75 4.78 26.02
CA LEU A 27 -2.48 4.34 24.84
C LEU A 27 -1.77 3.17 24.16
N VAL A 28 -2.53 2.30 23.50
CA VAL A 28 -2.01 1.24 22.63
C VAL A 28 -2.52 1.44 21.21
N HIS A 29 -1.63 1.42 20.22
CA HIS A 29 -1.98 1.43 18.81
C HIS A 29 -1.88 0.02 18.23
N VAL A 30 -2.98 -0.47 17.70
CA VAL A 30 -3.10 -1.79 17.08
C VAL A 30 -3.11 -1.62 15.56
N HIS A 31 -2.12 -2.21 14.88
CA HIS A 31 -2.14 -2.34 13.42
C HIS A 31 -2.65 -3.72 13.04
N VAL A 32 -3.63 -3.77 12.14
CA VAL A 32 -4.38 -4.95 11.72
C VAL A 32 -5.15 -5.60 12.89
N PRO A 33 -6.48 -5.56 12.90
CA PRO A 33 -7.32 -5.92 14.06
C PRO A 33 -7.11 -7.35 14.54
N PHE A 34 -7.07 -8.33 13.62
CA PHE A 34 -6.99 -9.74 14.02
C PHE A 34 -5.61 -10.10 14.56
N LYS A 35 -5.56 -10.89 15.62
CA LYS A 35 -4.45 -11.23 16.51
C LYS A 35 -4.00 -10.05 17.38
N ALA A 36 -3.45 -8.97 16.84
CA ALA A 36 -2.98 -7.82 17.63
C ALA A 36 -4.12 -7.18 18.45
N GLY A 37 -5.29 -7.00 17.85
CA GLY A 37 -6.48 -6.47 18.54
C GLY A 37 -7.00 -7.37 19.67
N ILE A 38 -6.76 -8.69 19.64
CA ILE A 38 -7.05 -9.57 20.78
C ILE A 38 -6.20 -9.17 22.00
N LEU A 39 -4.95 -8.79 21.77
CA LEU A 39 -4.07 -8.25 22.80
C LEU A 39 -4.54 -6.86 23.25
N GLY A 40 -4.98 -6.01 22.34
CA GLY A 40 -5.59 -4.71 22.65
C GLY A 40 -6.82 -4.85 23.56
N LEU A 41 -7.75 -5.75 23.24
CA LEU A 41 -8.89 -6.10 24.11
C LEU A 41 -8.45 -6.59 25.50
N TRP A 42 -7.43 -7.45 25.54
CA TRP A 42 -6.91 -7.97 26.79
C TRP A 42 -6.24 -6.87 27.63
N ILE A 43 -5.46 -5.97 27.01
CA ILE A 43 -4.82 -4.84 27.68
C ILE A 43 -5.89 -3.88 28.25
N LYS A 44 -6.89 -3.51 27.44
CA LYS A 44 -7.99 -2.66 27.89
C LYS A 44 -8.71 -3.25 29.09
N ARG A 45 -9.01 -4.55 29.06
CA ARG A 45 -9.72 -5.24 30.17
C ARG A 45 -8.90 -5.29 31.46
N ASN A 46 -7.60 -5.63 31.37
CA ASN A 46 -6.78 -5.92 32.56
C ASN A 46 -6.06 -4.71 33.13
N TYR A 47 -5.70 -3.74 32.28
CA TYR A 47 -4.91 -2.58 32.68
C TYR A 47 -5.66 -1.25 32.53
N LYS A 48 -6.87 -1.29 31.94
CA LYS A 48 -7.70 -0.10 31.66
C LYS A 48 -7.01 0.89 30.69
N ILE A 49 -6.09 0.41 29.89
CA ILE A 49 -5.40 1.21 28.88
C ILE A 49 -6.26 1.18 27.60
N PRO A 50 -6.65 2.34 27.03
CA PRO A 50 -7.38 2.42 25.78
C PRO A 50 -6.53 1.95 24.61
N TYR A 51 -7.19 1.56 23.51
CA TYR A 51 -6.49 1.28 22.27
C TYR A 51 -7.25 1.84 21.08
N LEU A 52 -6.51 2.21 20.04
CA LEU A 52 -7.03 2.50 18.71
C LEU A 52 -6.57 1.43 17.72
N VAL A 53 -7.23 1.37 16.57
CA VAL A 53 -6.95 0.38 15.52
C VAL A 53 -6.71 1.11 14.21
N THR A 54 -5.60 0.79 13.52
CA THR A 54 -5.42 1.10 12.10
C THR A 54 -5.58 -0.18 11.28
N GLU A 55 -6.43 -0.12 10.25
CA GLU A 55 -6.63 -1.22 9.30
C GLU A 55 -5.87 -0.97 8.00
N HIS A 56 -5.18 -2.01 7.55
CA HIS A 56 -4.41 -2.03 6.31
C HIS A 56 -4.84 -3.18 5.38
N TRP A 57 -5.50 -4.19 5.94
CA TRP A 57 -5.67 -5.49 5.30
C TRP A 57 -6.83 -5.51 4.31
N GLY A 58 -6.60 -6.10 3.13
CA GLY A 58 -7.58 -6.16 2.03
C GLY A 58 -8.71 -7.17 2.18
N ILE A 59 -8.79 -7.94 3.27
CA ILE A 59 -9.76 -9.05 3.43
C ILE A 59 -11.24 -8.64 3.34
N TYR A 60 -11.54 -7.36 3.40
CA TYR A 60 -12.91 -6.85 3.28
C TYR A 60 -13.38 -6.71 1.83
N ASN A 61 -12.55 -7.08 0.86
CA ASN A 61 -12.88 -7.12 -0.55
C ASN A 61 -13.18 -8.57 -1.01
N ASN A 62 -14.23 -8.73 -1.81
CA ASN A 62 -14.68 -10.04 -2.29
C ASN A 62 -13.73 -10.70 -3.30
N LEU A 63 -12.84 -9.93 -3.96
CA LEU A 63 -11.82 -10.47 -4.87
C LEU A 63 -10.70 -11.22 -4.13
N ILE A 64 -10.59 -11.05 -2.82
CA ILE A 64 -9.65 -11.81 -2.00
C ILE A 64 -10.25 -13.19 -1.72
N GLU A 65 -9.56 -14.27 -2.09
CA GLU A 65 -10.03 -15.65 -1.93
C GLU A 65 -10.38 -15.96 -0.47
N ASP A 66 -9.51 -15.60 0.47
CA ASP A 66 -9.70 -15.80 1.90
C ASP A 66 -10.19 -14.49 2.56
N ASN A 67 -11.31 -13.96 2.05
CA ASN A 67 -11.90 -12.69 2.49
C ASN A 67 -12.65 -12.80 3.82
N TYR A 68 -13.10 -11.66 4.36
CA TYR A 68 -13.81 -11.60 5.64
C TYR A 68 -15.08 -12.47 5.68
N VAL A 69 -15.80 -12.59 4.55
CA VAL A 69 -17.06 -13.35 4.49
C VAL A 69 -16.81 -14.85 4.62
N SER A 70 -15.70 -15.37 4.08
CA SER A 70 -15.30 -16.79 4.17
C SER A 70 -14.79 -17.20 5.56
N ARG A 71 -14.40 -16.21 6.41
CA ARG A 71 -13.86 -16.48 7.75
C ARG A 71 -14.91 -17.06 8.71
N GLY A 72 -14.44 -17.91 9.63
CA GLY A 72 -15.28 -18.54 10.65
C GLY A 72 -15.91 -17.55 11.65
N ILE A 73 -16.98 -17.99 12.30
CA ILE A 73 -17.77 -17.16 13.24
C ILE A 73 -16.91 -16.55 14.36
N ALA A 74 -15.96 -17.30 14.91
CA ALA A 74 -15.08 -16.79 15.97
C ALA A 74 -14.24 -15.59 15.48
N PHE A 75 -13.66 -15.69 14.26
CA PHE A 75 -12.93 -14.58 13.66
C PHE A 75 -13.81 -13.32 13.53
N LYS A 76 -15.01 -13.47 12.95
CA LYS A 76 -15.95 -12.37 12.75
C LYS A 76 -16.36 -11.72 14.08
N ARG A 77 -16.67 -12.54 15.11
CA ARG A 77 -17.03 -12.05 16.45
C ARG A 77 -15.88 -11.26 17.10
N TYR A 78 -14.66 -11.79 17.05
CA TYR A 78 -13.50 -11.09 17.62
C TYR A 78 -13.19 -9.81 16.86
N THR A 79 -13.18 -9.84 15.54
CA THR A 79 -12.96 -8.65 14.70
C THR A 79 -13.98 -7.55 15.04
N LYS A 80 -15.28 -7.89 15.06
CA LYS A 80 -16.34 -6.96 15.44
C LYS A 80 -16.10 -6.37 16.84
N LYS A 81 -15.81 -7.21 17.84
CA LYS A 81 -15.53 -6.76 19.21
C LYS A 81 -14.31 -5.84 19.30
N ILE A 82 -13.26 -6.14 18.53
CA ILE A 82 -12.05 -5.32 18.48
C ILE A 82 -12.37 -3.92 17.98
N PHE A 83 -13.07 -3.81 16.84
CA PHE A 83 -13.46 -2.50 16.30
C PHE A 83 -14.42 -1.75 17.24
N GLN A 84 -15.45 -2.41 17.77
CA GLN A 84 -16.42 -1.78 18.67
C GLN A 84 -15.79 -1.23 19.95
N GLN A 85 -14.80 -1.92 20.50
CA GLN A 85 -14.15 -1.52 21.76
C GLN A 85 -12.90 -0.65 21.57
N ALA A 86 -12.42 -0.48 20.36
CA ALA A 86 -11.38 0.50 20.06
C ALA A 86 -11.88 1.92 20.36
N SER A 87 -11.05 2.76 20.95
CA SER A 87 -11.37 4.17 21.19
C SER A 87 -11.49 4.94 19.88
N GLN A 88 -10.63 4.63 18.90
CA GLN A 88 -10.68 5.22 17.56
C GLN A 88 -10.34 4.18 16.50
N PHE A 89 -10.86 4.40 15.27
CA PHE A 89 -10.55 3.62 14.10
C PHE A 89 -9.89 4.50 13.05
N ILE A 90 -8.72 4.11 12.57
CA ILE A 90 -7.98 4.71 11.47
C ILE A 90 -8.00 3.73 10.30
N SER A 91 -8.22 4.21 9.10
CA SER A 91 -8.11 3.44 7.87
C SER A 91 -7.11 4.09 6.93
N VAL A 92 -6.41 3.29 6.14
CA VAL A 92 -5.45 3.81 5.14
C VAL A 92 -6.13 4.39 3.90
N SER A 93 -7.45 4.19 3.74
CA SER A 93 -8.28 4.80 2.71
C SER A 93 -9.76 4.80 3.13
N ASP A 94 -10.54 5.69 2.58
CA ASP A 94 -11.99 5.76 2.75
C ASP A 94 -12.66 4.49 2.17
N TYR A 95 -12.16 4.03 1.02
CA TYR A 95 -12.58 2.77 0.41
C TYR A 95 -12.51 1.59 1.39
N LEU A 96 -11.37 1.42 2.06
CA LEU A 96 -11.19 0.34 3.04
C LEU A 96 -12.10 0.52 4.24
N ALA A 97 -12.21 1.73 4.78
CA ALA A 97 -13.08 2.04 5.92
C ALA A 97 -14.55 1.71 5.63
N LYS A 98 -15.04 2.09 4.45
CA LYS A 98 -16.40 1.74 3.99
C LYS A 98 -16.58 0.22 3.87
N GLY A 99 -15.57 -0.49 3.38
CA GLY A 99 -15.56 -1.96 3.32
C GLY A 99 -15.67 -2.61 4.71
N VAL A 100 -14.89 -2.12 5.67
CA VAL A 100 -14.94 -2.55 7.08
C VAL A 100 -16.32 -2.26 7.67
N ASN A 101 -16.82 -1.04 7.54
CA ASN A 101 -18.10 -0.62 8.12
C ASN A 101 -19.29 -1.41 7.56
N ARG A 102 -19.25 -1.78 6.29
CA ARG A 102 -20.27 -2.63 5.66
C ARG A 102 -20.31 -4.04 6.23
N LEU A 103 -19.15 -4.65 6.51
CA LEU A 103 -19.03 -6.07 6.86
C LEU A 103 -18.94 -6.32 8.38
N VAL A 104 -18.30 -5.41 9.11
CA VAL A 104 -18.02 -5.57 10.55
C VAL A 104 -19.01 -4.80 11.40
N GLY A 105 -19.46 -3.64 10.96
CA GLY A 105 -20.39 -2.75 11.65
C GLY A 105 -19.89 -1.30 11.69
N LYS A 106 -20.85 -0.38 11.69
CA LYS A 106 -20.56 1.06 11.63
C LYS A 106 -19.69 1.51 12.80
N LYS A 107 -18.63 2.24 12.49
CA LYS A 107 -17.77 2.98 13.41
C LYS A 107 -17.22 4.21 12.68
N GLU A 108 -17.16 5.33 13.35
CA GLU A 108 -16.48 6.53 12.86
C GLU A 108 -14.98 6.24 12.70
N TYR A 109 -14.38 6.86 11.70
CA TYR A 109 -12.99 6.61 11.34
C TYR A 109 -12.31 7.88 10.81
N GLU A 110 -11.01 7.90 10.96
CA GLU A 110 -10.12 8.84 10.30
C GLU A 110 -9.39 8.16 9.15
N VAL A 111 -9.23 8.86 8.03
CA VAL A 111 -8.42 8.38 6.91
C VAL A 111 -7.02 8.95 7.04
N ILE A 112 -6.05 8.08 7.32
CA ILE A 112 -4.63 8.43 7.37
C ILE A 112 -3.89 7.47 6.45
N PRO A 113 -3.36 7.93 5.31
CA PRO A 113 -2.72 7.06 4.32
C PRO A 113 -1.42 6.44 4.85
N ASN A 114 -0.92 5.45 4.12
CA ASN A 114 0.39 4.87 4.42
C ASN A 114 1.49 5.92 4.28
N THR A 115 2.48 5.85 5.14
CA THR A 115 3.63 6.77 5.11
C THR A 115 4.71 6.30 4.16
N VAL A 116 5.50 7.25 3.65
CA VAL A 116 6.67 7.01 2.79
C VAL A 116 7.92 7.49 3.52
N ASN A 117 9.00 6.73 3.40
CA ASN A 117 10.33 7.16 3.84
C ASN A 117 10.91 8.16 2.82
N THR A 118 10.67 9.43 3.05
CA THR A 118 11.09 10.52 2.16
C THR A 118 12.59 10.82 2.19
N ASP A 119 13.35 10.19 3.09
CA ASP A 119 14.82 10.21 3.04
C ASP A 119 15.38 9.27 1.98
N LEU A 120 14.58 8.29 1.53
CA LEU A 120 14.91 7.35 0.46
C LEU A 120 14.20 7.71 -0.84
N PHE A 121 12.89 7.94 -0.78
CA PHE A 121 12.04 8.27 -1.92
C PHE A 121 11.87 9.78 -2.02
N PHE A 122 12.67 10.40 -2.85
CA PHE A 122 12.64 11.84 -3.11
C PHE A 122 12.98 12.11 -4.58
N TYR A 123 12.56 13.26 -5.06
CA TYR A 123 12.84 13.68 -6.42
C TYR A 123 14.35 13.87 -6.64
N LYS A 124 14.85 13.24 -7.69
CA LYS A 124 16.19 13.46 -8.22
C LYS A 124 16.08 13.75 -9.71
N GLU A 125 16.79 14.77 -10.17
CA GLU A 125 16.89 15.06 -11.59
C GLU A 125 17.55 13.90 -12.32
N LYS A 126 16.95 13.50 -13.44
CA LYS A 126 17.41 12.32 -14.19
C LYS A 126 18.54 12.71 -15.14
N GLU A 127 19.62 11.97 -15.09
CA GLU A 127 20.81 12.22 -15.91
C GLU A 127 20.73 11.57 -17.32
N ASN A 128 19.84 10.57 -17.51
CA ASN A 128 19.73 9.77 -18.72
C ASN A 128 18.49 10.11 -19.56
N SER A 129 18.63 10.11 -20.88
CA SER A 129 17.55 10.37 -21.85
C SER A 129 16.71 9.11 -22.22
N SER A 130 17.10 7.90 -21.77
CA SER A 130 16.32 6.68 -22.06
C SER A 130 15.02 6.66 -21.29
N LEU A 131 13.91 6.44 -21.99
CA LEU A 131 12.58 6.32 -21.38
C LEU A 131 12.44 5.00 -20.63
N ARG A 132 11.95 5.06 -19.40
CA ARG A 132 11.87 3.90 -18.52
C ARG A 132 10.57 3.84 -17.75
N PHE A 133 9.81 2.78 -17.97
CA PHE A 133 8.73 2.37 -17.07
C PHE A 133 9.27 1.49 -15.95
N ILE A 134 8.63 1.57 -14.78
CA ILE A 134 8.95 0.72 -13.65
C ILE A 134 7.67 0.09 -13.09
N HIS A 135 7.73 -1.20 -12.72
CA HIS A 135 6.71 -1.89 -11.95
C HIS A 135 7.34 -2.50 -10.71
N VAL A 136 6.73 -2.27 -9.55
CA VAL A 136 7.22 -2.79 -8.26
C VAL A 136 6.08 -3.47 -7.53
N SER A 137 6.13 -4.80 -7.40
CA SER A 137 5.16 -5.59 -6.64
C SER A 137 5.71 -7.00 -6.37
N ASN A 138 5.02 -7.76 -5.52
CA ASN A 138 5.29 -9.19 -5.35
C ASN A 138 4.75 -10.06 -6.50
N MET A 139 4.20 -9.47 -7.54
CA MET A 139 3.71 -10.11 -8.78
C MET A 139 2.73 -11.28 -8.56
N VAL A 140 1.95 -11.24 -7.47
CA VAL A 140 0.80 -12.16 -7.30
C VAL A 140 -0.24 -11.88 -8.38
N PRO A 141 -1.13 -12.84 -8.71
CA PRO A 141 -2.10 -12.71 -9.81
C PRO A 141 -2.88 -11.40 -9.79
N LEU A 142 -3.28 -10.92 -8.59
CA LEU A 142 -4.02 -9.66 -8.42
C LEU A 142 -3.23 -8.39 -8.81
N LYS A 143 -1.91 -8.49 -9.01
CA LYS A 143 -1.07 -7.39 -9.52
C LYS A 143 -1.00 -7.36 -11.05
N ASN A 144 -1.53 -8.39 -11.70
CA ASN A 144 -1.65 -8.51 -13.16
C ASN A 144 -0.36 -8.17 -13.94
N ALA A 145 0.78 -8.70 -13.45
CA ALA A 145 2.07 -8.46 -14.08
C ALA A 145 2.14 -9.03 -15.52
N GLU A 146 1.40 -10.10 -15.82
CA GLU A 146 1.29 -10.64 -17.17
C GLU A 146 0.59 -9.66 -18.12
N GLY A 147 -0.48 -9.00 -17.68
CA GLY A 147 -1.15 -7.96 -18.46
C GLY A 147 -0.23 -6.79 -18.77
N ILE A 148 0.61 -6.37 -17.78
CA ILE A 148 1.65 -5.34 -18.02
C ILE A 148 2.60 -5.80 -19.12
N LEU A 149 3.09 -7.03 -19.07
CA LEU A 149 4.02 -7.56 -20.07
C LEU A 149 3.39 -7.61 -21.47
N ARG A 150 2.13 -8.07 -21.59
CA ARG A 150 1.43 -8.11 -22.89
C ARG A 150 1.22 -6.70 -23.47
N SER A 151 0.77 -5.77 -22.64
CA SER A 151 0.58 -4.37 -23.05
C SER A 151 1.89 -3.71 -23.44
N PHE A 152 2.95 -3.93 -22.64
CA PHE A 152 4.28 -3.40 -22.97
C PHE A 152 4.86 -4.02 -24.26
N LYS A 153 4.61 -5.32 -24.53
CA LYS A 153 5.02 -5.95 -25.80
C LYS A 153 4.37 -5.27 -27.02
N LYS A 154 3.08 -4.92 -26.92
CA LYS A 154 2.37 -4.18 -27.98
C LYS A 154 2.93 -2.78 -28.14
N PHE A 155 3.14 -2.09 -27.01
CA PHE A 155 3.66 -0.72 -26.97
C PHE A 155 5.03 -0.60 -27.64
N ILE A 156 6.01 -1.46 -27.32
CA ILE A 156 7.38 -1.35 -27.84
C ILE A 156 7.51 -1.68 -29.35
N GLN A 157 6.48 -2.24 -29.99
CA GLN A 157 6.48 -2.41 -31.45
C GLN A 157 6.48 -1.07 -32.19
N GLN A 158 6.03 0.01 -31.53
CA GLN A 158 5.97 1.35 -32.08
C GLN A 158 7.07 2.27 -31.53
N TYR A 159 7.60 1.97 -30.32
CA TYR A 159 8.62 2.79 -29.64
C TYR A 159 9.88 1.97 -29.35
N GLY A 160 10.92 2.19 -30.15
CA GLY A 160 12.13 1.34 -30.14
C GLY A 160 13.10 1.49 -28.98
N ASN A 161 13.01 2.53 -28.13
CA ASN A 161 14.01 2.80 -27.10
C ASN A 161 13.38 3.09 -25.73
N VAL A 162 12.56 2.15 -25.25
CA VAL A 162 11.90 2.21 -23.94
C VAL A 162 12.20 0.92 -23.18
N GLU A 163 12.53 1.06 -21.90
CA GLU A 163 12.83 -0.05 -20.99
C GLU A 163 11.68 -0.21 -19.98
N LEU A 164 11.31 -1.47 -19.66
CA LEU A 164 10.48 -1.82 -18.53
C LEU A 164 11.30 -2.54 -17.48
N ILE A 165 11.33 -1.98 -16.25
CA ILE A 165 11.95 -2.59 -15.07
C ILE A 165 10.86 -3.24 -14.22
N MET A 166 11.03 -4.53 -13.90
CA MET A 166 10.15 -5.31 -13.04
C MET A 166 10.89 -5.66 -11.75
N ILE A 167 10.33 -5.25 -10.59
CA ILE A 167 10.96 -5.46 -9.27
C ILE A 167 10.00 -6.20 -8.34
N GLY A 168 10.53 -7.20 -7.60
CA GLY A 168 9.84 -7.92 -6.53
C GLY A 168 9.35 -9.31 -6.92
N ASP A 169 9.72 -9.82 -8.09
CA ASP A 169 9.43 -11.19 -8.48
C ASP A 169 10.23 -12.21 -7.64
N LYS A 170 9.51 -13.19 -7.08
CA LYS A 170 10.10 -14.24 -6.21
C LYS A 170 10.46 -15.54 -6.93
N GLY A 171 10.26 -15.62 -8.24
CA GLY A 171 10.42 -16.88 -8.92
C GLY A 171 10.48 -16.81 -10.43
N SER A 172 10.49 -17.99 -11.06
CA SER A 172 10.64 -18.14 -12.50
C SER A 172 9.34 -17.96 -13.30
N VAL A 173 8.16 -17.96 -12.65
CA VAL A 173 6.86 -18.00 -13.37
C VAL A 173 6.71 -16.80 -14.30
N ILE A 174 6.77 -15.59 -13.76
CA ILE A 174 6.60 -14.35 -14.57
C ILE A 174 7.76 -14.16 -15.56
N ARG A 175 8.98 -14.57 -15.18
CA ARG A 175 10.16 -14.52 -16.08
C ARG A 175 10.03 -15.50 -17.23
N ASN A 176 9.51 -16.71 -16.99
CA ASN A 176 9.28 -17.70 -18.05
C ASN A 176 8.15 -17.24 -18.99
N TYR A 177 7.10 -16.63 -18.43
CA TYR A 177 6.06 -16.00 -19.22
C TYR A 177 6.64 -14.90 -20.13
N ALA A 178 7.46 -14.00 -19.56
CA ALA A 178 8.10 -12.94 -20.31
C ALA A 178 9.00 -13.47 -21.47
N LYS A 179 9.71 -14.58 -21.24
CA LYS A 179 10.51 -15.24 -22.32
C LYS A 179 9.65 -15.68 -23.49
N SER A 180 8.42 -16.17 -23.24
CA SER A 180 7.51 -16.59 -24.31
C SER A 180 6.99 -15.42 -25.17
N LEU A 181 7.11 -14.19 -24.70
CA LEU A 181 6.70 -13.00 -25.43
C LEU A 181 7.78 -12.42 -26.34
N ASP A 182 8.99 -12.95 -26.31
CA ASP A 182 10.11 -12.58 -27.18
C ASP A 182 10.36 -11.06 -27.25
N PHE A 183 10.76 -10.46 -26.11
CA PHE A 183 11.09 -9.04 -26.05
C PHE A 183 12.43 -8.72 -26.73
N PRO A 184 12.59 -7.55 -27.36
CA PRO A 184 13.88 -7.07 -27.83
C PRO A 184 14.90 -7.03 -26.69
N ILE A 185 16.16 -7.28 -27.04
CA ILE A 185 17.27 -7.23 -26.08
C ILE A 185 17.32 -5.83 -25.43
N GLY A 186 17.35 -5.81 -24.10
CA GLY A 186 17.40 -4.55 -23.32
C GLY A 186 16.05 -3.89 -23.04
N ALA A 187 14.95 -4.30 -23.68
CA ALA A 187 13.64 -3.69 -23.46
C ALA A 187 13.01 -4.08 -22.11
N LEU A 188 13.37 -5.22 -21.53
CA LEU A 188 12.79 -5.73 -20.29
C LEU A 188 13.89 -6.22 -19.34
N ARG A 189 13.84 -5.79 -18.08
CA ARG A 189 14.71 -6.29 -17.01
C ARG A 189 13.93 -6.67 -15.78
N PHE A 190 14.28 -7.81 -15.19
CA PHE A 190 13.80 -8.28 -13.89
C PHE A 190 14.92 -8.16 -12.86
N LEU A 191 14.69 -7.44 -11.78
CA LEU A 191 15.68 -7.27 -10.71
C LEU A 191 15.43 -8.22 -9.51
N GLY A 192 14.29 -8.92 -9.49
CA GLY A 192 13.93 -9.77 -8.34
C GLY A 192 13.58 -8.94 -7.10
N GLU A 193 13.66 -9.56 -5.93
CA GLU A 193 13.58 -8.84 -4.66
C GLU A 193 14.92 -8.17 -4.38
N ILE A 194 14.92 -6.84 -4.32
CA ILE A 194 16.10 -6.03 -4.02
C ILE A 194 15.89 -5.21 -2.74
N PRO A 195 16.96 -4.74 -2.08
CA PRO A 195 16.86 -3.88 -0.93
C PRO A 195 16.04 -2.62 -1.20
N TYR A 196 15.29 -2.16 -0.19
CA TYR A 196 14.39 -1.01 -0.30
C TYR A 196 15.08 0.27 -0.78
N THR A 197 16.34 0.48 -0.37
CA THR A 197 17.20 1.57 -0.88
C THR A 197 17.49 1.47 -2.38
N GLN A 198 17.61 0.25 -2.93
CA GLN A 198 17.80 0.04 -4.35
C GLN A 198 16.47 0.23 -5.13
N VAL A 199 15.32 -0.13 -4.54
CA VAL A 199 14.00 0.19 -5.14
C VAL A 199 13.87 1.69 -5.32
N ALA A 200 14.21 2.50 -4.31
CA ALA A 200 14.18 3.95 -4.40
C ALA A 200 15.12 4.48 -5.51
N ALA A 201 16.34 3.93 -5.59
CA ALA A 201 17.30 4.32 -6.62
C ALA A 201 16.83 3.98 -8.04
N GLU A 202 16.13 2.85 -8.24
CA GLU A 202 15.56 2.51 -9.55
C GLU A 202 14.32 3.37 -9.88
N MET A 203 13.48 3.72 -8.90
CA MET A 203 12.40 4.68 -9.09
C MET A 203 12.93 6.06 -9.49
N GLN A 204 13.98 6.57 -8.86
CA GLN A 204 14.59 7.86 -9.19
C GLN A 204 15.12 7.93 -10.65
N LYS A 205 15.44 6.78 -11.25
CA LYS A 205 15.89 6.67 -12.65
C LYS A 205 14.74 6.45 -13.65
N ALA A 206 13.55 6.14 -13.17
CA ALA A 206 12.38 5.87 -14.01
C ALA A 206 11.67 7.17 -14.46
N ASP A 207 10.76 7.04 -15.41
CA ASP A 207 9.93 8.13 -15.90
C ASP A 207 8.48 7.98 -15.49
N CYS A 208 7.99 6.74 -15.32
CA CYS A 208 6.63 6.44 -14.94
C CYS A 208 6.53 5.11 -14.18
N LEU A 209 5.74 5.07 -13.12
CA LEU A 209 5.32 3.81 -12.48
C LEU A 209 4.10 3.23 -13.22
N ILE A 210 4.09 1.92 -13.42
CA ILE A 210 2.90 1.18 -13.87
C ILE A 210 2.42 0.29 -12.72
N LEU A 211 1.15 0.45 -12.31
CA LEU A 211 0.47 -0.40 -11.34
C LEU A 211 -0.89 -0.83 -11.88
N PHE A 212 -0.98 -2.04 -12.46
CA PHE A 212 -2.15 -2.55 -13.17
C PHE A 212 -2.90 -3.62 -12.35
N SER A 213 -3.16 -3.32 -11.08
CA SER A 213 -3.75 -4.25 -10.13
C SER A 213 -5.26 -4.41 -10.31
N ASP A 214 -5.79 -5.59 -9.94
CA ASP A 214 -7.23 -5.87 -9.89
C ASP A 214 -7.87 -5.41 -8.58
N ILE A 215 -7.06 -5.15 -7.54
CA ILE A 215 -7.51 -4.68 -6.22
C ILE A 215 -6.38 -3.97 -5.48
N GLU A 216 -6.71 -2.85 -4.85
CA GLU A 216 -5.82 -2.11 -3.95
C GLU A 216 -6.61 -1.41 -2.83
N ASN A 217 -6.02 -1.29 -1.65
CA ASN A 217 -6.59 -0.46 -0.58
C ASN A 217 -5.94 0.93 -0.55
N SER A 218 -4.62 0.95 -0.42
CA SER A 218 -3.77 2.15 -0.41
C SER A 218 -2.34 1.69 -0.70
N PRO A 219 -1.98 1.48 -1.98
CA PRO A 219 -0.69 0.92 -2.33
C PRO A 219 0.46 1.89 -2.02
N CYS A 220 1.39 1.47 -1.15
CA CYS A 220 2.55 2.27 -0.75
C CYS A 220 3.38 2.69 -1.97
N VAL A 221 3.50 1.80 -2.96
CA VAL A 221 4.32 2.01 -4.15
C VAL A 221 3.91 3.26 -4.96
N ILE A 222 2.63 3.65 -4.95
CA ILE A 222 2.16 4.90 -5.57
C ILE A 222 2.73 6.09 -4.80
N GLY A 223 2.60 6.12 -3.48
CA GLY A 223 3.18 7.19 -2.67
C GLY A 223 4.70 7.31 -2.82
N GLU A 224 5.39 6.16 -2.88
CA GLU A 224 6.83 6.09 -3.12
C GLU A 224 7.23 6.66 -4.48
N ALA A 225 6.52 6.28 -5.54
CA ALA A 225 6.74 6.79 -6.90
C ALA A 225 6.47 8.30 -6.98
N LEU A 226 5.35 8.76 -6.44
CA LEU A 226 5.01 10.18 -6.42
C LEU A 226 6.05 11.00 -5.64
N CYS A 227 6.57 10.51 -4.50
CA CYS A 227 7.66 11.17 -3.77
C CYS A 227 8.96 11.24 -4.58
N CYS A 228 9.19 10.32 -5.52
CA CYS A 228 10.28 10.39 -6.50
C CYS A 228 9.95 11.28 -7.70
N GLY A 229 8.77 11.91 -7.74
CA GLY A 229 8.31 12.73 -8.86
C GLY A 229 7.90 11.93 -10.09
N LEU A 230 7.56 10.64 -9.93
CA LEU A 230 7.09 9.81 -11.04
C LEU A 230 5.58 9.99 -11.22
N PRO A 231 5.11 10.35 -12.42
CA PRO A 231 3.72 10.12 -12.78
C PRO A 231 3.42 8.62 -12.82
N VAL A 232 2.13 8.26 -12.70
CA VAL A 232 1.69 6.87 -12.54
C VAL A 232 0.65 6.51 -13.60
N ILE A 233 0.80 5.33 -14.23
CA ILE A 233 -0.30 4.66 -14.94
C ILE A 233 -0.86 3.62 -14.00
N THR A 234 -2.15 3.69 -13.68
CA THR A 234 -2.76 2.81 -12.69
C THR A 234 -4.22 2.52 -12.97
N THR A 235 -4.77 1.52 -12.30
CA THR A 235 -6.18 1.18 -12.41
C THR A 235 -7.05 2.03 -11.49
N ASN A 236 -8.25 2.37 -11.97
CA ASN A 236 -9.26 3.12 -11.21
C ASN A 236 -10.02 2.21 -10.24
N ILE A 237 -9.34 1.70 -9.21
CA ILE A 237 -9.89 0.74 -8.27
C ILE A 237 -9.56 1.09 -6.82
N GLY A 238 -10.44 0.62 -5.92
CA GLY A 238 -10.19 0.64 -4.48
C GLY A 238 -9.90 2.03 -3.94
N GLY A 239 -8.81 2.16 -3.20
CA GLY A 239 -8.35 3.43 -2.65
C GLY A 239 -7.34 4.18 -3.53
N ILE A 240 -7.07 3.72 -4.76
CA ILE A 240 -6.13 4.41 -5.67
C ILE A 240 -6.60 5.84 -6.01
N PRO A 241 -7.90 6.09 -6.35
CA PRO A 241 -8.37 7.44 -6.63
C PRO A 241 -8.24 8.45 -5.48
N GLU A 242 -7.97 7.97 -4.26
CA GLU A 242 -7.68 8.82 -3.11
C GLU A 242 -6.20 9.29 -3.06
N LEU A 243 -5.33 8.63 -3.83
CA LEU A 243 -3.88 8.90 -3.85
C LEU A 243 -3.45 9.74 -5.03
N VAL A 244 -4.12 9.61 -6.19
CA VAL A 244 -3.72 10.19 -7.47
C VAL A 244 -4.84 11.03 -8.11
N ASP A 245 -4.45 11.93 -9.01
CA ASP A 245 -5.33 12.74 -9.84
C ASP A 245 -4.72 12.97 -11.24
N GLN A 246 -5.41 13.74 -12.09
CA GLN A 246 -4.97 14.02 -13.46
C GLN A 246 -3.63 14.77 -13.57
N SER A 247 -3.17 15.42 -12.49
CA SER A 247 -1.88 16.12 -12.48
C SER A 247 -0.68 15.19 -12.31
N ASN A 248 -0.93 13.94 -11.91
CA ASN A 248 0.12 12.97 -11.55
C ASN A 248 -0.14 11.54 -12.02
N ALA A 249 -1.30 11.24 -12.65
CA ALA A 249 -1.59 9.90 -13.10
C ALA A 249 -2.52 9.84 -14.33
N ILE A 250 -2.43 8.72 -15.06
CA ILE A 250 -3.44 8.23 -15.99
C ILE A 250 -4.12 7.04 -15.31
N MET A 251 -5.44 7.14 -15.08
CA MET A 251 -6.25 6.05 -14.51
C MET A 251 -7.04 5.34 -15.61
N ILE A 252 -6.96 4.01 -15.62
CA ILE A 252 -7.63 3.13 -16.57
C ILE A 252 -8.48 2.10 -15.85
N GLU A 253 -9.38 1.43 -16.56
CA GLU A 253 -10.16 0.34 -15.98
C GLU A 253 -9.30 -0.91 -15.73
N PRO A 254 -9.59 -1.70 -14.68
CA PRO A 254 -8.86 -2.92 -14.41
C PRO A 254 -9.04 -3.95 -15.53
N LYS A 255 -8.01 -4.71 -15.82
CA LYS A 255 -7.96 -5.75 -16.87
C LYS A 255 -8.06 -5.24 -18.31
N ASP A 256 -8.12 -3.94 -18.52
CA ASP A 256 -8.15 -3.33 -19.85
C ASP A 256 -6.71 -3.10 -20.35
N GLU A 257 -6.16 -4.13 -21.00
CA GLU A 257 -4.81 -4.10 -21.55
C GLU A 257 -4.66 -3.15 -22.75
N GLU A 258 -5.76 -2.87 -23.45
CA GLU A 258 -5.78 -1.96 -24.58
C GLU A 258 -5.63 -0.52 -24.09
N SER A 259 -6.43 -0.14 -23.09
CA SER A 259 -6.28 1.14 -22.40
C SER A 259 -4.91 1.27 -21.72
N LEU A 260 -4.33 0.19 -21.17
CA LEU A 260 -2.98 0.23 -20.61
C LEU A 260 -1.93 0.54 -21.69
N THR A 261 -2.04 -0.10 -22.85
CA THR A 261 -1.15 0.18 -24.00
C THR A 261 -1.28 1.62 -24.45
N GLN A 262 -2.51 2.12 -24.61
CA GLN A 262 -2.78 3.51 -24.98
C GLN A 262 -2.25 4.50 -23.92
N ALA A 263 -2.42 4.21 -22.64
CA ALA A 263 -1.89 5.04 -21.54
C ALA A 263 -0.35 5.11 -21.54
N MET A 264 0.34 4.05 -21.96
CA MET A 264 1.79 4.09 -22.16
C MET A 264 2.18 5.07 -23.28
N HIS A 265 1.45 5.09 -24.40
CA HIS A 265 1.66 6.06 -25.48
C HIS A 265 1.41 7.50 -25.01
N GLU A 266 0.26 7.74 -24.40
CA GLU A 266 -0.10 9.07 -23.87
C GLU A 266 0.90 9.58 -22.82
N MET A 267 1.38 8.68 -21.95
CA MET A 267 2.37 9.04 -20.95
C MET A 267 3.68 9.49 -21.58
N ILE A 268 4.19 8.76 -22.58
CA ILE A 268 5.47 9.11 -23.22
C ILE A 268 5.35 10.38 -24.04
N GLU A 269 4.28 10.53 -24.83
CA GLU A 269 4.03 11.74 -25.62
C GLU A 269 3.79 12.98 -24.75
N GLY A 270 3.15 12.77 -23.62
CA GLY A 270 2.79 13.81 -22.66
C GLY A 270 3.74 13.96 -21.47
N ILE A 271 4.88 13.28 -21.42
CA ILE A 271 5.73 13.24 -20.22
C ILE A 271 6.16 14.61 -19.73
N ASN A 272 6.39 15.55 -20.63
CA ASN A 272 6.77 16.92 -20.32
C ASN A 272 5.63 17.77 -19.69
N LYS A 273 4.39 17.29 -19.70
CA LYS A 273 3.25 17.93 -19.02
C LYS A 273 3.27 17.69 -17.51
N TYR A 274 4.00 16.66 -17.06
CA TYR A 274 4.12 16.31 -15.66
C TYR A 274 5.29 17.06 -15.01
N ASP A 275 4.97 18.01 -14.15
CA ASP A 275 5.97 18.69 -13.31
C ASP A 275 6.41 17.75 -12.19
N ARG A 276 7.45 16.98 -12.45
CA ARG A 276 7.99 15.95 -11.55
C ARG A 276 8.38 16.50 -10.17
N LYS A 277 8.91 17.72 -10.13
CA LYS A 277 9.30 18.36 -8.87
C LYS A 277 8.06 18.68 -8.03
N LYS A 278 7.04 19.26 -8.65
CA LYS A 278 5.76 19.57 -8.00
C LYS A 278 5.02 18.32 -7.56
N ILE A 279 5.03 17.25 -8.35
CA ILE A 279 4.48 15.94 -7.96
C ILE A 279 5.15 15.47 -6.66
N ALA A 280 6.48 15.51 -6.60
CA ALA A 280 7.23 15.09 -5.41
C ALA A 280 6.93 15.97 -4.19
N GLU A 281 6.93 17.29 -4.34
CA GLU A 281 6.63 18.25 -3.27
C GLU A 281 5.24 17.98 -2.67
N ASN A 282 4.23 17.82 -3.52
CA ASN A 282 2.86 17.50 -3.10
C ASN A 282 2.79 16.14 -2.38
N ALA A 283 3.46 15.12 -2.91
CA ALA A 283 3.49 13.78 -2.32
C ALA A 283 4.20 13.76 -0.96
N ILE A 284 5.33 14.44 -0.82
CA ILE A 284 6.07 14.59 0.45
C ILE A 284 5.18 15.30 1.48
N GLY A 285 4.44 16.34 1.07
CA GLY A 285 3.46 17.05 1.90
C GLY A 285 2.26 16.20 2.32
N LYS A 286 2.03 15.05 1.67
CA LYS A 286 0.92 14.12 1.99
C LYS A 286 1.39 12.87 2.74
N PHE A 287 2.55 12.31 2.42
CA PHE A 287 2.96 10.98 2.83
C PHE A 287 4.18 10.91 3.75
N SER A 288 4.89 12.01 3.99
CA SER A 288 6.10 11.99 4.82
C SER A 288 5.83 11.57 6.27
N TYR A 289 6.84 11.02 6.93
CA TYR A 289 6.78 10.66 8.36
C TYR A 289 6.30 11.81 9.24
N SER A 290 6.76 13.04 8.95
CA SER A 290 6.38 14.21 9.75
C SER A 290 4.90 14.57 9.60
N VAL A 291 4.33 14.45 8.39
CA VAL A 291 2.93 14.76 8.12
C VAL A 291 2.02 13.69 8.72
N ILE A 292 2.29 12.42 8.41
CA ILE A 292 1.50 11.29 8.93
C ILE A 292 1.63 11.20 10.46
N GLY A 293 2.83 11.41 11.01
CA GLY A 293 3.06 11.43 12.46
C GLY A 293 2.27 12.54 13.18
N LYS A 294 2.14 13.73 12.58
CA LYS A 294 1.29 14.81 13.12
C LYS A 294 -0.18 14.41 13.11
N GLN A 295 -0.70 13.83 12.03
CA GLN A 295 -2.09 13.35 11.95
C GLN A 295 -2.38 12.29 13.01
N ILE A 296 -1.50 11.30 13.16
CA ILE A 296 -1.62 10.25 14.20
C ILE A 296 -1.58 10.88 15.61
N ASN A 297 -0.71 11.85 15.85
CA ASN A 297 -0.62 12.53 17.15
C ASN A 297 -1.88 13.33 17.51
N VAL A 298 -2.56 13.92 16.52
CA VAL A 298 -3.87 14.56 16.75
C VAL A 298 -4.87 13.52 17.25
N VAL A 299 -4.98 12.36 16.55
CA VAL A 299 -5.87 11.28 16.96
C VAL A 299 -5.53 10.74 18.36
N TYR A 300 -4.24 10.62 18.70
CA TYR A 300 -3.82 10.22 20.05
C TYR A 300 -4.26 11.24 21.09
N GLY A 301 -4.09 12.54 20.81
CA GLY A 301 -4.50 13.62 21.68
C GLY A 301 -6.00 13.61 21.98
N GLU A 302 -6.82 13.41 20.95
CA GLU A 302 -8.29 13.31 21.06
C GLU A 302 -8.72 12.12 21.92
N VAL A 303 -8.13 10.94 21.69
CA VAL A 303 -8.40 9.75 22.50
C VAL A 303 -8.01 9.97 23.96
N LEU A 304 -6.86 10.57 24.23
CA LEU A 304 -6.40 10.82 25.60
C LEU A 304 -7.21 11.91 26.29
N ALA A 305 -7.66 12.93 25.57
CA ALA A 305 -8.53 13.97 26.11
C ALA A 305 -9.91 13.44 26.51
N SER A 306 -10.50 12.54 25.71
CA SER A 306 -11.80 11.92 25.99
C SER A 306 -11.81 11.02 27.24
N LEU A 307 -10.65 10.63 27.77
CA LEU A 307 -10.52 9.83 28.98
C LEU A 307 -10.49 10.67 30.26
N LYS A 308 -10.30 11.98 30.13
CA LYS A 308 -10.22 12.91 31.28
C LYS A 308 -11.58 13.53 31.62
N GLN A 309 -12.56 13.33 30.76
CA GLN A 309 -13.96 13.67 30.97
C GLN A 309 -14.73 12.50 31.60
#